data_f7de5d051b87704d11f05625bae5f31d
#
_entry.id   f7de5d051b87704d11f05625bae5f31d
#
_cell.length_a   1.000
_cell.length_b   1.000
_cell.length_c   1.000
_cell.angle_alpha   90.00
_cell.angle_beta   90.00
_cell.angle_gamma   90.00
#
_symmetry.space_group_name_H-M   'P 1'
#
loop_
_entity.id
_entity.type
_entity.pdbx_description
1 polymer ?
#
loop_
_entity_poly.entity_id
_entity_poly.type
_entity_poly.pdbx_seq_one_letter_code
_entity_poly.pdbx_strand_id
1 'polypeptide(L)'
;MSILKCAAARLNTTALDLRGNAKKILKLCVEAQNQGLDLVAFPELALTGYNCGDMFNHPHLIKNAINSLLEIKYSMPENIVATIGLPLLGSDNKVYDSYVCLKKGQILGVACLHSFYNAKDARVRFFTTPFNEDLSFVIGKESFKVTSTFKVKEQKVGIYFNAGDTQFLTQDKLDVLVCPEATRFELYETQDHLNNLVALSAKFETKVVATNLVGCESGSDIFDGLCVFAKNGDLLTVSDILSFKETSLITETCEVAKFLDEYDTIVKAVALGLFDWMKKTYAHGFALSMSGGADSGLCATCVAYGQLAALHELGYDNYKALMESLKFEVPVFSGDEESFIKKYMMPQVLTTVYQGSSVSGSVTREAAAKVSENLGAKHFEWSIAKLVEDYVALVNATTPGNPLSWEKDDLTLQNIQARCRAPSIWMMANRYNKLLITTCNASEDAVGYCTMDGDTAGGVAPIGDISKSRILKINAHIAKNGLEIEAGGLKLNVPNMSYISAQAPTAELRPGGTQTDEHDLMPYVILDRIHFLHQNDVLSPVEILPILQKEFASFSEDDLKLFIRRYFTKLSVNQWKRERGATTFHIEKTDLNAKSGFIFPLLNDGYKSLLEDF
;
A
#
# COMPACT_ATOMS: atom_id res chain seq x y z
N MET A 1 -33.89 24.41 14.50
CA MET A 1 -32.47 24.24 14.90
C MET A 1 -31.63 24.26 13.63
N SER A 2 -30.52 24.99 13.60
CA SER A 2 -29.63 24.98 12.43
C SER A 2 -28.94 23.60 12.33
N ILE A 3 -28.95 23.01 11.14
CA ILE A 3 -28.28 21.75 10.85
C ILE A 3 -26.77 21.94 11.05
N LEU A 4 -26.10 21.00 11.73
CA LEU A 4 -24.66 21.00 11.95
C LEU A 4 -23.92 20.82 10.61
N LYS A 5 -23.07 21.77 10.25
CA LYS A 5 -22.24 21.73 9.04
C LYS A 5 -20.94 20.99 9.37
N CYS A 6 -20.76 19.82 8.80
CA CYS A 6 -19.64 18.95 9.09
C CYS A 6 -18.67 18.87 7.89
N ALA A 7 -17.40 18.63 8.20
CA ALA A 7 -16.41 18.15 7.24
C ALA A 7 -15.76 16.84 7.71
N ALA A 8 -15.45 15.98 6.76
CA ALA A 8 -14.55 14.85 6.93
C ALA A 8 -13.16 15.29 6.46
N ALA A 9 -12.16 15.17 7.33
CA ALA A 9 -10.77 15.47 7.00
C ALA A 9 -10.09 14.22 6.46
N ARG A 10 -9.54 14.31 5.26
CA ARG A 10 -8.60 13.32 4.73
C ARG A 10 -7.18 13.78 5.03
N LEU A 11 -6.35 12.91 5.61
CA LEU A 11 -5.05 13.29 6.14
C LEU A 11 -3.98 12.25 5.79
N ASN A 12 -2.90 12.69 5.13
CA ASN A 12 -1.68 11.88 4.96
C ASN A 12 -0.78 12.10 6.18
N THR A 13 -0.76 11.13 7.08
CA THR A 13 0.05 11.19 8.31
C THR A 13 1.46 10.65 8.06
N THR A 14 2.38 11.08 8.90
CA THR A 14 3.69 10.44 9.06
C THR A 14 3.76 9.90 10.49
N ALA A 15 3.99 8.60 10.64
CA ALA A 15 4.09 7.98 11.95
C ALA A 15 5.16 8.68 12.81
N LEU A 16 4.83 8.96 14.08
CA LEU A 16 5.66 9.65 15.07
C LEU A 16 5.93 11.15 14.81
N ASP A 17 5.49 11.71 13.69
CA ASP A 17 5.63 13.15 13.41
C ASP A 17 4.48 13.97 14.05
N LEU A 18 4.46 14.02 15.37
CA LEU A 18 3.44 14.75 16.13
C LEU A 18 3.29 16.21 15.69
N ARG A 19 4.41 16.89 15.40
CA ARG A 19 4.40 18.30 15.01
C ARG A 19 3.86 18.51 13.60
N GLY A 20 4.30 17.69 12.64
CA GLY A 20 3.82 17.76 11.26
C GLY A 20 2.33 17.43 11.17
N ASN A 21 1.89 16.36 11.84
CA ASN A 21 0.49 15.96 11.87
C ASN A 21 -0.38 17.03 12.58
N ALA A 22 0.05 17.58 13.72
CA ALA A 22 -0.66 18.67 14.40
C ALA A 22 -0.79 19.93 13.53
N LYS A 23 0.26 20.28 12.77
CA LYS A 23 0.24 21.41 11.83
C LYS A 23 -0.79 21.20 10.71
N LYS A 24 -0.89 19.98 10.17
CA LYS A 24 -1.89 19.61 9.16
C LYS A 24 -3.31 19.71 9.73
N ILE A 25 -3.53 19.20 10.95
CA ILE A 25 -4.80 19.28 11.68
C ILE A 25 -5.21 20.75 11.88
N LEU A 26 -4.32 21.59 12.39
CA LEU A 26 -4.61 23.02 12.61
C LEU A 26 -4.92 23.74 11.30
N LYS A 27 -4.19 23.45 10.22
CA LYS A 27 -4.47 24.00 8.88
C LYS A 27 -5.91 23.71 8.46
N LEU A 28 -6.35 22.46 8.60
CA LEU A 28 -7.72 22.06 8.22
C LEU A 28 -8.78 22.68 9.14
N CYS A 29 -8.49 22.86 10.43
CA CYS A 29 -9.39 23.58 11.34
C CYS A 29 -9.59 25.04 10.91
N VAL A 30 -8.52 25.72 10.48
CA VAL A 30 -8.59 27.10 9.96
C VAL A 30 -9.38 27.14 8.66
N GLU A 31 -9.12 26.24 7.75
CA GLU A 31 -9.84 26.12 6.48
C GLU A 31 -11.33 25.89 6.69
N ALA A 32 -11.70 24.97 7.60
CA ALA A 32 -13.07 24.67 7.96
C ALA A 32 -13.80 25.87 8.54
N GLN A 33 -13.18 26.63 9.45
CA GLN A 33 -13.76 27.86 9.97
C GLN A 33 -14.00 28.89 8.87
N ASN A 34 -13.06 29.07 7.93
CA ASN A 34 -13.19 29.99 6.81
C ASN A 34 -14.34 29.60 5.86
N GLN A 35 -14.66 28.31 5.77
CA GLN A 35 -15.82 27.80 5.03
C GLN A 35 -17.14 27.86 5.85
N GLY A 36 -17.10 28.36 7.09
CA GLY A 36 -18.27 28.45 7.96
C GLY A 36 -18.82 27.10 8.43
N LEU A 37 -17.93 26.09 8.58
CA LEU A 37 -18.25 24.78 9.12
C LEU A 37 -18.30 24.82 10.64
N ASP A 38 -18.94 23.83 11.25
CA ASP A 38 -19.12 23.70 12.70
C ASP A 38 -18.26 22.60 13.31
N LEU A 39 -18.07 21.49 12.58
CA LEU A 39 -17.36 20.28 13.03
C LEU A 39 -16.43 19.77 11.95
N VAL A 40 -15.20 19.45 12.32
CA VAL A 40 -14.26 18.67 11.48
C VAL A 40 -13.96 17.35 12.17
N ALA A 41 -14.25 16.25 11.49
CA ALA A 41 -13.86 14.91 11.90
C ALA A 41 -12.51 14.56 11.29
N PHE A 42 -11.54 14.15 12.12
CA PHE A 42 -10.23 13.66 11.69
C PHE A 42 -10.19 12.13 11.76
N PRO A 43 -9.29 11.47 11.01
CA PRO A 43 -9.13 10.02 11.05
C PRO A 43 -8.69 9.47 12.41
N GLU A 44 -8.81 8.16 12.57
CA GLU A 44 -8.28 7.40 13.71
C GLU A 44 -6.77 7.63 13.84
N LEU A 45 -6.28 7.80 15.09
CA LEU A 45 -4.87 8.04 15.42
C LEU A 45 -4.17 9.14 14.59
N ALA A 46 -4.93 10.09 14.05
CA ALA A 46 -4.45 11.13 13.15
C ALA A 46 -3.29 11.97 13.70
N LEU A 47 -3.17 12.10 15.03
CA LEU A 47 -2.13 12.92 15.65
C LEU A 47 -0.77 12.21 15.69
N THR A 48 -0.75 10.91 15.98
CA THR A 48 0.48 10.11 16.08
C THR A 48 0.89 9.43 14.79
N GLY A 49 -0.07 9.18 13.89
CA GLY A 49 -0.05 8.15 12.89
C GLY A 49 -0.61 6.83 13.45
N TYR A 50 -1.13 5.99 12.56
CA TYR A 50 -1.79 4.73 12.89
C TYR A 50 -0.78 3.60 13.17
N ASN A 51 0.31 3.55 12.42
CA ASN A 51 1.29 2.47 12.45
C ASN A 51 2.57 2.83 13.24
N CYS A 52 2.44 3.31 14.47
CA CYS A 52 3.61 3.60 15.31
C CYS A 52 4.23 2.34 15.96
N GLY A 53 3.65 1.16 15.77
CA GLY A 53 4.17 -0.11 16.25
C GLY A 53 4.40 -0.14 17.78
N ASP A 54 5.50 -0.75 18.21
CA ASP A 54 5.83 -0.88 19.65
C ASP A 54 6.01 0.47 20.36
N MET A 55 6.11 1.59 19.62
CA MET A 55 6.19 2.91 20.23
C MET A 55 4.92 3.30 21.01
N PHE A 56 3.77 2.70 20.69
CA PHE A 56 2.55 2.88 21.50
C PHE A 56 2.70 2.40 22.95
N ASN A 57 3.62 1.48 23.21
CA ASN A 57 3.95 1.03 24.57
C ASN A 57 4.89 1.97 25.32
N HIS A 58 5.38 3.04 24.68
CA HIS A 58 6.30 3.98 25.29
C HIS A 58 5.58 5.19 25.89
N PRO A 59 5.61 5.41 27.23
CA PRO A 59 4.88 6.49 27.91
C PRO A 59 5.19 7.89 27.38
N HIS A 60 6.39 8.11 26.85
CA HIS A 60 6.77 9.42 26.32
C HIS A 60 6.03 9.76 25.00
N LEU A 61 5.67 8.77 24.15
CA LEU A 61 4.85 9.02 22.97
C LEU A 61 3.47 9.54 23.39
N ILE A 62 2.82 8.86 24.34
CA ILE A 62 1.50 9.25 24.84
C ILE A 62 1.54 10.65 25.47
N LYS A 63 2.54 10.91 26.30
CA LYS A 63 2.74 12.24 26.93
C LYS A 63 2.92 13.32 25.87
N ASN A 64 3.72 13.08 24.84
CA ASN A 64 3.95 14.04 23.77
C ASN A 64 2.70 14.23 22.89
N ALA A 65 1.93 13.17 22.63
CA ALA A 65 0.66 13.26 21.94
C ALA A 65 -0.35 14.14 22.71
N ILE A 66 -0.44 13.97 24.04
CA ILE A 66 -1.25 14.83 24.91
C ILE A 66 -0.78 16.30 24.83
N ASN A 67 0.53 16.56 24.89
CA ASN A 67 1.07 17.91 24.77
C ASN A 67 0.71 18.55 23.42
N SER A 68 0.87 17.81 22.32
CA SER A 68 0.48 18.30 20.98
C SER A 68 -1.03 18.54 20.85
N LEU A 69 -1.85 17.67 21.46
CA LEU A 69 -3.31 17.90 21.55
C LEU A 69 -3.65 19.18 22.30
N LEU A 70 -2.96 19.47 23.42
CA LEU A 70 -3.14 20.71 24.19
C LEU A 70 -2.70 21.95 23.39
N GLU A 71 -1.61 21.85 22.62
CA GLU A 71 -1.20 22.90 21.69
C GLU A 71 -2.29 23.17 20.64
N ILE A 72 -2.87 22.12 20.04
CA ILE A 72 -3.99 22.24 19.11
C ILE A 72 -5.19 22.90 19.81
N LYS A 73 -5.57 22.44 21.01
CA LYS A 73 -6.69 22.98 21.80
C LYS A 73 -6.62 24.50 21.99
N TYR A 74 -5.42 25.04 22.22
CA TYR A 74 -5.24 26.47 22.45
C TYR A 74 -5.01 27.27 21.15
N SER A 75 -4.51 26.64 20.09
CA SER A 75 -4.17 27.30 18.83
C SER A 75 -5.27 27.26 17.79
N MET A 76 -6.25 26.35 17.93
CA MET A 76 -7.33 26.19 16.96
C MET A 76 -8.27 27.42 16.92
N PRO A 77 -9.00 27.64 15.82
CA PRO A 77 -9.96 28.73 15.68
C PRO A 77 -11.13 28.63 16.67
N GLU A 78 -11.79 29.79 16.96
CA GLU A 78 -12.83 29.93 17.99
C GLU A 78 -14.11 29.14 17.71
N ASN A 79 -14.57 29.12 16.44
CA ASN A 79 -15.92 28.69 16.07
C ASN A 79 -15.96 27.30 15.46
N ILE A 80 -14.92 26.49 15.60
CA ILE A 80 -14.83 25.15 15.07
C ILE A 80 -14.67 24.12 16.19
N VAL A 81 -15.34 22.99 16.06
CA VAL A 81 -15.12 21.80 16.88
C VAL A 81 -14.31 20.80 16.05
N ALA A 82 -13.32 20.16 16.65
CA ALA A 82 -12.53 19.11 16.03
C ALA A 82 -12.64 17.82 16.82
N THR A 83 -12.64 16.68 16.13
CA THR A 83 -12.55 15.37 16.76
C THR A 83 -11.26 14.69 16.27
N ILE A 84 -10.34 14.37 17.18
CA ILE A 84 -8.95 13.99 16.86
C ILE A 84 -8.61 12.66 17.50
N GLY A 85 -8.12 11.71 16.68
CA GLY A 85 -7.62 10.40 17.13
C GLY A 85 -6.19 10.47 17.68
N LEU A 86 -5.96 9.85 18.85
CA LEU A 86 -4.65 9.70 19.49
C LEU A 86 -4.68 8.59 20.54
N PRO A 87 -3.50 7.99 20.91
CA PRO A 87 -3.43 7.06 22.02
C PRO A 87 -3.52 7.79 23.36
N LEU A 88 -4.29 7.26 24.31
CA LEU A 88 -4.36 7.76 25.68
C LEU A 88 -4.11 6.64 26.69
N LEU A 89 -3.53 7.03 27.84
CA LEU A 89 -3.36 6.15 29.00
C LEU A 89 -4.59 6.26 29.90
N GLY A 90 -5.28 5.14 30.12
CA GLY A 90 -6.42 5.08 31.02
C GLY A 90 -6.04 5.08 32.49
N SER A 91 -7.03 5.31 33.37
CA SER A 91 -6.89 5.26 34.82
C SER A 91 -6.44 3.88 35.35
N ASP A 92 -6.55 2.84 34.55
CA ASP A 92 -6.06 1.47 34.78
C ASP A 92 -4.64 1.21 34.27
N ASN A 93 -3.93 2.24 33.81
CA ASN A 93 -2.59 2.17 33.24
C ASN A 93 -2.46 1.37 31.94
N LYS A 94 -3.55 1.22 31.19
CA LYS A 94 -3.54 0.59 29.86
C LYS A 94 -3.69 1.63 28.77
N VAL A 95 -3.19 1.33 27.57
CA VAL A 95 -3.26 2.22 26.41
C VAL A 95 -4.54 1.94 25.61
N TYR A 96 -5.21 3.01 25.22
CA TYR A 96 -6.45 3.00 24.49
C TYR A 96 -6.33 3.78 23.18
N ASP A 97 -6.87 3.23 22.12
CA ASP A 97 -7.16 3.99 20.92
C ASP A 97 -8.33 4.92 21.19
N SER A 98 -8.07 6.21 21.18
CA SER A 98 -8.97 7.21 21.73
C SER A 98 -9.24 8.35 20.75
N TYR A 99 -10.38 9.01 20.93
CA TYR A 99 -10.86 10.07 20.07
C TYR A 99 -11.37 11.23 20.92
N VAL A 100 -10.70 12.38 20.81
CA VAL A 100 -10.98 13.55 21.65
C VAL A 100 -11.76 14.59 20.86
N CYS A 101 -12.94 14.96 21.36
CA CYS A 101 -13.73 16.07 20.87
C CYS A 101 -13.34 17.35 21.61
N LEU A 102 -12.94 18.39 20.87
CA LEU A 102 -12.46 19.64 21.46
C LEU A 102 -12.85 20.86 20.64
N LYS A 103 -12.91 21.98 21.32
CA LYS A 103 -12.95 23.32 20.74
C LYS A 103 -11.86 24.18 21.42
N LYS A 104 -11.65 25.40 20.92
CA LYS A 104 -10.63 26.26 21.51
C LYS A 104 -10.77 26.38 23.01
N GLY A 105 -9.71 26.07 23.72
CA GLY A 105 -9.60 26.12 25.17
C GLY A 105 -10.36 25.04 25.95
N GLN A 106 -11.16 24.17 25.31
CA GLN A 106 -12.01 23.21 26.01
C GLN A 106 -12.02 21.82 25.33
N ILE A 107 -11.93 20.77 26.14
CA ILE A 107 -12.25 19.38 25.72
C ILE A 107 -13.73 19.13 26.04
N LEU A 108 -14.48 18.64 25.06
CA LEU A 108 -15.90 18.36 25.20
C LEU A 108 -16.17 16.91 25.65
N GLY A 109 -15.26 16.00 25.38
CA GLY A 109 -15.31 14.60 25.79
C GLY A 109 -14.26 13.74 25.11
N VAL A 110 -14.17 12.49 25.57
CA VAL A 110 -13.21 11.50 25.09
C VAL A 110 -13.95 10.18 24.84
N ALA A 111 -13.90 9.69 23.60
CA ALA A 111 -14.31 8.34 23.21
C ALA A 111 -13.10 7.42 23.09
N CYS A 112 -13.30 6.13 23.11
CA CYS A 112 -12.28 5.15 22.77
C CYS A 112 -12.90 3.93 22.07
N LEU A 113 -12.05 3.17 21.39
CA LEU A 113 -12.43 1.90 20.75
C LEU A 113 -12.94 0.90 21.78
N HIS A 114 -14.16 0.36 21.60
CA HIS A 114 -14.79 -0.59 22.52
C HIS A 114 -14.57 -2.05 22.17
N SER A 115 -14.26 -2.35 20.91
CA SER A 115 -13.93 -3.71 20.47
C SER A 115 -13.04 -3.68 19.25
N PHE A 116 -12.22 -4.71 19.07
CA PHE A 116 -11.48 -4.91 17.83
C PHE A 116 -12.36 -5.56 16.77
N TYR A 117 -12.07 -5.29 15.50
CA TYR A 117 -12.83 -5.84 14.39
C TYR A 117 -12.77 -7.38 14.38
N ASN A 118 -11.55 -7.93 14.53
CA ASN A 118 -11.31 -9.38 14.68
C ASN A 118 -9.95 -9.63 15.35
N ALA A 119 -9.58 -10.89 15.56
CA ALA A 119 -8.32 -11.28 16.20
C ALA A 119 -7.05 -10.96 15.39
N LYS A 120 -7.19 -10.66 14.09
CA LYS A 120 -6.07 -10.25 13.22
C LYS A 120 -5.88 -8.72 13.19
N ASP A 121 -6.73 -7.95 13.87
CA ASP A 121 -6.59 -6.50 13.97
C ASP A 121 -5.25 -6.16 14.65
N ALA A 122 -4.38 -5.46 13.94
CA ALA A 122 -3.04 -5.12 14.41
C ALA A 122 -3.04 -4.32 15.73
N ARG A 123 -4.12 -3.58 16.00
CA ARG A 123 -4.31 -2.80 17.23
C ARG A 123 -4.38 -3.66 18.49
N VAL A 124 -4.82 -4.93 18.38
CA VAL A 124 -4.87 -5.88 19.51
C VAL A 124 -3.53 -6.00 20.24
N ARG A 125 -2.42 -5.83 19.52
CA ARG A 125 -1.08 -5.90 20.09
C ARG A 125 -0.74 -4.72 21.00
N PHE A 126 -1.32 -3.55 20.76
CA PHE A 126 -0.89 -2.28 21.37
C PHE A 126 -1.94 -1.66 22.25
N PHE A 127 -3.22 -1.91 21.98
CA PHE A 127 -4.34 -1.25 22.63
C PHE A 127 -5.20 -2.22 23.41
N THR A 128 -5.96 -1.67 24.34
CA THR A 128 -6.96 -2.39 25.14
C THR A 128 -8.34 -1.79 24.87
N THR A 129 -9.39 -2.59 25.03
CA THR A 129 -10.77 -2.13 25.02
C THR A 129 -11.31 -2.00 26.45
N PRO A 130 -12.22 -1.04 26.75
CA PRO A 130 -12.70 -0.82 28.10
C PRO A 130 -13.54 -1.98 28.62
N PHE A 131 -13.27 -2.41 29.87
CA PHE A 131 -14.04 -3.48 30.55
C PHE A 131 -15.12 -2.94 31.48
N ASN A 132 -15.07 -1.65 31.86
CA ASN A 132 -16.05 -1.04 32.75
C ASN A 132 -16.32 0.43 32.38
N GLU A 133 -17.46 0.93 32.85
CA GLU A 133 -17.95 2.29 32.59
C GLU A 133 -17.20 3.38 33.38
N ASP A 134 -16.31 3.02 34.32
CA ASP A 134 -15.59 3.96 35.18
C ASP A 134 -14.20 4.35 34.62
N LEU A 135 -13.87 3.93 33.40
CA LEU A 135 -12.62 4.32 32.74
C LEU A 135 -12.57 5.84 32.54
N SER A 136 -11.44 6.43 32.90
CA SER A 136 -11.18 7.86 32.69
C SER A 136 -9.78 8.11 32.18
N PHE A 137 -9.61 9.25 31.52
CA PHE A 137 -8.34 9.71 30.96
C PHE A 137 -7.96 11.07 31.54
N VAL A 138 -6.67 11.26 31.83
CA VAL A 138 -6.14 12.55 32.29
C VAL A 138 -5.47 13.27 31.12
N ILE A 139 -6.00 14.43 30.76
CA ILE A 139 -5.46 15.30 29.70
C ILE A 139 -5.10 16.65 30.31
N GLY A 140 -3.81 16.92 30.43
CA GLY A 140 -3.33 18.08 31.18
C GLY A 140 -3.62 17.97 32.67
N LYS A 141 -4.53 18.81 33.18
CA LYS A 141 -4.95 18.82 34.61
C LYS A 141 -6.39 18.33 34.80
N GLU A 142 -7.06 17.96 33.73
CA GLU A 142 -8.47 17.59 33.73
C GLU A 142 -8.64 16.08 33.54
N SER A 143 -9.64 15.49 34.20
CA SER A 143 -10.00 14.06 34.06
C SER A 143 -11.33 13.94 33.32
N PHE A 144 -11.38 13.06 32.34
CA PHE A 144 -12.55 12.81 31.48
C PHE A 144 -12.95 11.36 31.56
N LYS A 145 -14.21 11.08 31.92
CA LYS A 145 -14.80 9.75 31.76
C LYS A 145 -15.00 9.45 30.26
N VAL A 146 -14.90 8.19 29.89
CA VAL A 146 -15.24 7.73 28.53
C VAL A 146 -16.67 8.07 28.19
N THR A 147 -16.89 8.58 26.99
CA THR A 147 -18.21 8.82 26.43
C THR A 147 -18.22 8.55 24.94
N SER A 148 -19.25 7.87 24.44
CA SER A 148 -19.43 7.65 23.00
C SER A 148 -20.21 8.80 22.32
N THR A 149 -20.66 9.81 23.07
CA THR A 149 -21.46 10.93 22.54
C THR A 149 -21.05 12.26 23.13
N PHE A 150 -21.15 13.32 22.30
CA PHE A 150 -20.87 14.71 22.68
C PHE A 150 -22.00 15.62 22.26
N LYS A 151 -22.02 16.83 22.83
CA LYS A 151 -22.86 17.93 22.33
C LYS A 151 -22.01 18.94 21.58
N VAL A 152 -22.40 19.22 20.35
CA VAL A 152 -21.85 20.30 19.53
C VAL A 152 -22.99 21.24 19.21
N LYS A 153 -22.94 22.48 19.74
CA LYS A 153 -24.12 23.34 19.84
C LYS A 153 -25.24 22.57 20.57
N GLU A 154 -26.44 22.49 19.99
CA GLU A 154 -27.57 21.75 20.57
C GLU A 154 -27.74 20.36 19.95
N GLN A 155 -26.79 19.90 19.11
CA GLN A 155 -26.86 18.63 18.42
C GLN A 155 -26.01 17.57 19.10
N LYS A 156 -26.50 16.32 19.10
CA LYS A 156 -25.84 15.16 19.68
C LYS A 156 -25.01 14.44 18.62
N VAL A 157 -23.70 14.38 18.82
CA VAL A 157 -22.74 13.72 17.94
C VAL A 157 -22.28 12.42 18.60
N GLY A 158 -22.42 11.29 17.89
CA GLY A 158 -21.89 9.98 18.29
C GLY A 158 -20.55 9.69 17.59
N ILE A 159 -19.73 8.87 18.22
CA ILE A 159 -18.50 8.32 17.63
C ILE A 159 -18.68 6.82 17.44
N TYR A 160 -18.35 6.33 16.27
CA TYR A 160 -18.47 4.94 15.87
C TYR A 160 -17.20 4.44 15.21
N PHE A 161 -16.42 3.61 15.89
CA PHE A 161 -15.23 2.98 15.32
C PHE A 161 -15.60 1.68 14.57
N ASN A 162 -16.51 0.88 15.14
CA ASN A 162 -16.94 -0.38 14.54
C ASN A 162 -18.23 -0.91 15.17
N ALA A 163 -18.65 -2.12 14.76
CA ALA A 163 -19.89 -2.74 15.22
C ALA A 163 -20.02 -2.91 16.74
N GLY A 164 -18.89 -2.98 17.47
CA GLY A 164 -18.88 -3.06 18.94
C GLY A 164 -19.43 -1.81 19.63
N ASP A 165 -19.43 -0.66 18.98
CA ASP A 165 -19.94 0.59 19.55
C ASP A 165 -21.47 0.68 19.50
N THR A 166 -22.11 -0.17 18.73
CA THR A 166 -23.57 -0.13 18.52
C THR A 166 -24.36 -0.13 19.83
N GLN A 167 -23.99 -0.95 20.81
CA GLN A 167 -24.67 -1.05 22.09
C GLN A 167 -24.59 0.24 22.92
N PHE A 168 -23.55 1.05 22.74
CA PHE A 168 -23.34 2.30 23.48
C PHE A 168 -24.04 3.49 22.81
N LEU A 169 -24.39 3.39 21.53
CA LEU A 169 -24.97 4.45 20.73
C LEU A 169 -26.48 4.34 20.52
N THR A 170 -27.06 3.15 20.65
CA THR A 170 -28.48 2.87 20.32
C THR A 170 -29.49 3.42 21.32
N GLN A 171 -29.06 3.86 22.52
CA GLN A 171 -29.97 4.34 23.56
C GLN A 171 -30.51 5.76 23.34
N ASP A 172 -29.91 6.50 22.41
CA ASP A 172 -30.19 7.92 22.20
C ASP A 172 -30.31 8.27 20.71
N LYS A 173 -31.23 9.18 20.38
CA LYS A 173 -31.27 9.74 19.02
C LYS A 173 -30.06 10.62 18.77
N LEU A 174 -29.29 10.29 17.73
CA LEU A 174 -28.12 11.05 17.28
C LEU A 174 -28.50 11.99 16.12
N ASP A 175 -27.89 13.16 16.08
CA ASP A 175 -28.02 14.08 14.94
C ASP A 175 -26.92 13.81 13.90
N VAL A 176 -25.72 13.44 14.36
CA VAL A 176 -24.55 13.10 13.54
C VAL A 176 -23.81 11.90 14.15
N LEU A 177 -23.38 10.99 13.30
CA LEU A 177 -22.50 9.88 13.63
C LEU A 177 -21.16 10.06 12.90
N VAL A 178 -20.08 10.27 13.63
CA VAL A 178 -18.72 10.38 13.10
C VAL A 178 -18.08 9.00 13.13
N CYS A 179 -17.56 8.56 11.98
CA CYS A 179 -16.80 7.33 11.82
C CYS A 179 -15.34 7.71 11.52
N PRO A 180 -14.46 7.75 12.54
CA PRO A 180 -13.03 7.91 12.32
C PRO A 180 -12.46 6.58 11.84
N GLU A 181 -11.73 6.60 10.73
CA GLU A 181 -11.22 5.39 10.13
C GLU A 181 -9.72 5.49 9.84
N ALA A 182 -9.08 4.33 9.80
CA ALA A 182 -7.77 4.09 9.24
C ALA A 182 -7.86 2.80 8.41
N THR A 183 -8.78 2.81 7.45
CA THR A 183 -9.03 1.70 6.53
C THR A 183 -8.00 1.73 5.42
N ARG A 184 -7.16 0.68 5.35
CA ARG A 184 -6.19 0.55 4.27
C ARG A 184 -6.90 0.16 2.97
N PHE A 185 -6.28 0.53 1.87
CA PHE A 185 -6.71 0.12 0.55
C PHE A 185 -6.62 -1.41 0.41
N GLU A 186 -7.70 -2.00 -0.05
CA GLU A 186 -7.76 -3.38 -0.50
C GLU A 186 -8.66 -3.43 -1.73
N LEU A 187 -8.18 -4.07 -2.79
CA LEU A 187 -8.89 -4.13 -4.06
C LEU A 187 -10.28 -4.76 -3.87
N TYR A 188 -11.32 -4.13 -4.42
CA TYR A 188 -12.75 -4.45 -4.33
C TYR A 188 -13.45 -4.14 -3.00
N GLU A 189 -12.74 -3.87 -1.90
CA GLU A 189 -13.39 -3.61 -0.61
C GLU A 189 -14.02 -2.21 -0.52
N THR A 190 -13.53 -1.23 -1.31
CA THR A 190 -14.02 0.17 -1.23
C THR A 190 -15.52 0.30 -1.44
N GLN A 191 -16.11 -0.45 -2.40
CA GLN A 191 -17.54 -0.38 -2.68
C GLN A 191 -18.38 -1.01 -1.55
N ASP A 192 -17.92 -2.13 -1.01
CA ASP A 192 -18.60 -2.81 0.11
C ASP A 192 -18.53 -1.94 1.36
N HIS A 193 -17.38 -1.31 1.61
CA HIS A 193 -17.22 -0.36 2.71
C HIS A 193 -18.14 0.86 2.57
N LEU A 194 -18.24 1.46 1.39
CA LEU A 194 -19.19 2.54 1.09
C LEU A 194 -20.64 2.09 1.38
N ASN A 195 -21.04 0.92 0.91
CA ASN A 195 -22.38 0.39 1.13
C ASN A 195 -22.67 0.18 2.64
N ASN A 196 -21.67 -0.28 3.41
CA ASN A 196 -21.79 -0.44 4.85
C ASN A 196 -22.00 0.88 5.58
N LEU A 197 -21.30 1.96 5.20
CA LEU A 197 -21.49 3.31 5.77
C LEU A 197 -22.86 3.90 5.43
N VAL A 198 -23.37 3.67 4.22
CA VAL A 198 -24.73 4.06 3.83
C VAL A 198 -25.77 3.30 4.67
N ALA A 199 -25.61 1.98 4.80
CA ALA A 199 -26.48 1.15 5.64
C ALA A 199 -26.44 1.56 7.12
N LEU A 200 -25.28 1.97 7.63
CA LEU A 200 -25.11 2.49 8.99
C LEU A 200 -25.93 3.75 9.21
N SER A 201 -26.01 4.64 8.22
CA SER A 201 -26.83 5.87 8.30
C SER A 201 -28.33 5.57 8.38
N ALA A 202 -28.79 4.51 7.71
CA ALA A 202 -30.16 4.02 7.81
C ALA A 202 -30.44 3.38 9.18
N LYS A 203 -29.52 2.54 9.69
CA LYS A 203 -29.64 1.85 10.97
C LYS A 203 -29.82 2.81 12.15
N PHE A 204 -29.08 3.92 12.16
CA PHE A 204 -29.13 4.93 13.22
C PHE A 204 -30.08 6.11 12.90
N GLU A 205 -30.73 6.11 11.75
CA GLU A 205 -31.57 7.21 11.27
C GLU A 205 -30.90 8.58 11.41
N THR A 206 -29.61 8.68 11.04
CA THR A 206 -28.78 9.84 11.30
C THR A 206 -27.89 10.20 10.10
N LYS A 207 -27.22 11.36 10.19
CA LYS A 207 -26.14 11.73 9.27
C LYS A 207 -24.85 11.02 9.68
N VAL A 208 -24.26 10.21 8.80
CA VAL A 208 -22.93 9.62 8.93
C VAL A 208 -21.91 10.56 8.29
N VAL A 209 -20.78 10.75 8.97
CA VAL A 209 -19.59 11.47 8.50
C VAL A 209 -18.40 10.55 8.72
N ALA A 210 -17.97 9.84 7.68
CA ALA A 210 -16.80 8.98 7.71
C ALA A 210 -15.57 9.71 7.16
N THR A 211 -14.44 9.51 7.81
CA THR A 211 -13.15 10.13 7.48
C THR A 211 -12.05 9.10 7.54
N ASN A 212 -11.08 9.15 6.62
CA ASN A 212 -10.00 8.17 6.55
C ASN A 212 -8.61 8.83 6.38
N LEU A 213 -7.57 8.12 6.81
CA LEU A 213 -6.19 8.40 6.44
C LEU A 213 -5.99 8.20 4.92
N VAL A 214 -4.97 8.83 4.35
CA VAL A 214 -4.59 8.64 2.94
C VAL A 214 -3.08 8.49 2.80
N GLY A 215 -2.63 7.73 1.82
CA GLY A 215 -1.22 7.53 1.52
C GLY A 215 -0.58 6.37 2.26
N CYS A 216 0.71 6.17 2.03
CA CYS A 216 1.47 5.06 2.63
C CYS A 216 2.05 5.47 3.98
N GLU A 217 1.75 4.67 5.01
CA GLU A 217 2.31 4.83 6.34
C GLU A 217 3.05 3.56 6.76
N SER A 218 4.17 3.71 7.47
CA SER A 218 5.03 2.62 7.99
C SER A 218 5.51 1.59 6.97
N GLY A 219 5.36 1.87 5.69
CA GLY A 219 6.00 1.17 4.60
C GLY A 219 5.11 0.22 3.79
N SER A 220 4.16 -0.50 4.37
CA SER A 220 3.32 -1.49 3.67
C SER A 220 1.87 -1.03 3.46
N ASP A 221 1.29 -0.37 4.46
CA ASP A 221 -0.12 0.00 4.43
C ASP A 221 -0.34 1.29 3.63
N ILE A 222 -1.19 1.21 2.63
CA ILE A 222 -1.68 2.35 1.85
C ILE A 222 -3.12 2.58 2.28
N PHE A 223 -3.40 3.75 2.86
CA PHE A 223 -4.75 4.16 3.22
C PHE A 223 -5.43 4.81 2.03
N ASP A 224 -6.70 4.47 1.79
CA ASP A 224 -7.40 4.91 0.58
C ASP A 224 -7.92 6.35 0.64
N GLY A 225 -8.12 6.90 1.84
CA GLY A 225 -8.61 8.25 2.01
C GLY A 225 -10.09 8.43 1.70
N LEU A 226 -10.89 7.37 1.71
CA LEU A 226 -12.32 7.43 1.46
C LEU A 226 -13.02 8.26 2.53
N CYS A 227 -13.71 9.32 2.13
CA CYS A 227 -14.59 10.10 2.99
C CYS A 227 -16.03 10.01 2.47
N VAL A 228 -16.99 9.77 3.38
CA VAL A 228 -18.38 9.51 3.02
C VAL A 228 -19.32 10.38 3.87
N PHE A 229 -20.31 10.97 3.20
CA PHE A 229 -21.49 11.54 3.83
C PHE A 229 -22.72 10.76 3.39
N ALA A 230 -23.45 10.20 4.34
CA ALA A 230 -24.71 9.52 4.10
C ALA A 230 -25.75 9.95 5.13
N LYS A 231 -27.03 9.84 4.81
CA LYS A 231 -28.10 10.20 5.75
C LYS A 231 -29.34 9.34 5.50
N ASN A 232 -29.81 8.69 6.55
CA ASN A 232 -31.05 7.88 6.54
C ASN A 232 -31.09 6.82 5.41
N GLY A 233 -29.93 6.30 4.99
CA GLY A 233 -29.81 5.34 3.88
C GLY A 233 -29.50 5.94 2.51
N ASP A 234 -29.46 7.26 2.41
CA ASP A 234 -29.10 7.94 1.16
C ASP A 234 -27.63 8.40 1.19
N LEU A 235 -26.88 8.11 0.11
CA LEU A 235 -25.54 8.66 -0.11
C LEU A 235 -25.67 10.14 -0.50
N LEU A 236 -25.01 11.04 0.25
CA LEU A 236 -24.95 12.47 -0.06
C LEU A 236 -23.69 12.80 -0.85
N THR A 237 -22.54 12.31 -0.40
CA THR A 237 -21.23 12.57 -1.04
C THR A 237 -20.27 11.43 -0.74
N VAL A 238 -19.41 11.12 -1.70
CA VAL A 238 -18.24 10.29 -1.53
C VAL A 238 -17.04 10.96 -2.20
N SER A 239 -15.87 10.92 -1.53
CA SER A 239 -14.63 11.45 -2.10
C SER A 239 -14.03 10.51 -3.14
N ASP A 240 -13.11 11.02 -3.97
CA ASP A 240 -12.12 10.20 -4.65
C ASP A 240 -11.24 9.45 -3.63
N ILE A 241 -10.54 8.42 -4.10
CA ILE A 241 -9.60 7.65 -3.28
C ILE A 241 -8.17 7.80 -3.78
N LEU A 242 -7.20 7.45 -2.92
CA LEU A 242 -5.77 7.39 -3.25
C LEU A 242 -5.21 8.75 -3.72
N SER A 243 -5.62 9.83 -3.07
CA SER A 243 -5.17 11.18 -3.41
C SER A 243 -3.72 11.45 -2.99
N PHE A 244 -3.00 12.17 -3.84
CA PHE A 244 -1.63 12.65 -3.58
C PHE A 244 -1.56 13.91 -2.70
N LYS A 245 -2.72 14.49 -2.33
CA LYS A 245 -2.79 15.65 -1.44
C LYS A 245 -2.51 15.27 0.01
N GLU A 246 -1.72 16.09 0.70
CA GLU A 246 -1.42 15.91 2.13
C GLU A 246 -2.65 16.06 3.03
N THR A 247 -3.59 16.90 2.61
CA THR A 247 -4.79 17.24 3.38
C THR A 247 -5.93 17.60 2.44
N SER A 248 -7.16 17.18 2.77
CA SER A 248 -8.38 17.64 2.10
C SER A 248 -9.54 17.74 3.10
N LEU A 249 -10.44 18.69 2.89
CA LEU A 249 -11.74 18.76 3.57
C LEU A 249 -12.82 18.34 2.59
N ILE A 250 -13.58 17.33 2.95
CA ILE A 250 -14.75 16.85 2.20
C ILE A 250 -15.99 17.26 2.96
N THR A 251 -16.99 17.80 2.27
CA THR A 251 -18.27 18.23 2.84
C THR A 251 -19.42 17.57 2.08
N GLU A 252 -20.59 17.55 2.68
CA GLU A 252 -21.80 17.00 2.05
C GLU A 252 -22.24 17.71 0.77
N THR A 253 -21.60 18.83 0.42
CA THR A 253 -21.87 19.62 -0.80
C THR A 253 -20.84 19.37 -1.90
N CYS A 254 -19.82 18.55 -1.66
CA CYS A 254 -18.88 18.14 -2.69
C CYS A 254 -19.58 17.22 -3.70
N GLU A 255 -19.09 17.22 -4.94
CA GLU A 255 -19.59 16.29 -5.96
C GLU A 255 -19.26 14.84 -5.56
N VAL A 256 -20.14 13.93 -5.95
CA VAL A 256 -19.91 12.50 -5.81
C VAL A 256 -18.79 12.08 -6.76
N ALA A 257 -17.69 11.58 -6.21
CA ALA A 257 -16.55 11.18 -7.01
C ALA A 257 -16.85 9.96 -7.90
N LYS A 258 -16.19 9.91 -9.05
CA LYS A 258 -16.15 8.73 -9.92
C LYS A 258 -14.85 7.96 -9.63
N PHE A 259 -14.96 6.66 -9.43
CA PHE A 259 -13.80 5.80 -9.25
C PHE A 259 -13.18 5.41 -10.60
N LEU A 260 -11.88 5.21 -10.59
CA LEU A 260 -11.14 4.63 -11.71
C LEU A 260 -11.51 3.14 -11.89
N ASP A 261 -11.16 2.58 -13.04
CA ASP A 261 -11.29 1.13 -13.21
C ASP A 261 -10.29 0.35 -12.33
N GLU A 262 -10.40 -0.97 -12.33
CA GLU A 262 -9.58 -1.86 -11.51
C GLU A 262 -8.07 -1.66 -11.73
N TYR A 263 -7.64 -1.61 -12.99
CA TYR A 263 -6.21 -1.57 -13.32
C TYR A 263 -5.60 -0.20 -13.02
N ASP A 264 -6.30 0.87 -13.34
CA ASP A 264 -5.88 2.22 -13.02
C ASP A 264 -5.83 2.45 -11.50
N THR A 265 -6.79 1.89 -10.75
CA THR A 265 -6.84 1.96 -9.29
C THR A 265 -5.65 1.25 -8.65
N ILE A 266 -5.29 0.04 -9.11
CA ILE A 266 -4.11 -0.69 -8.61
C ILE A 266 -2.84 0.11 -8.86
N VAL A 267 -2.67 0.63 -10.10
CA VAL A 267 -1.49 1.43 -10.44
C VAL A 267 -1.43 2.70 -9.59
N LYS A 268 -2.58 3.37 -9.37
CA LYS A 268 -2.66 4.56 -8.51
C LYS A 268 -2.26 4.26 -7.07
N ALA A 269 -2.70 3.12 -6.50
CA ALA A 269 -2.33 2.70 -5.15
C ALA A 269 -0.82 2.46 -5.02
N VAL A 270 -0.23 1.67 -5.92
CA VAL A 270 1.21 1.40 -5.95
C VAL A 270 2.02 2.70 -6.13
N ALA A 271 1.57 3.55 -7.04
CA ALA A 271 2.21 4.84 -7.33
C ALA A 271 2.19 5.79 -6.14
N LEU A 272 1.07 5.86 -5.41
CA LEU A 272 0.94 6.64 -4.18
C LEU A 272 1.89 6.11 -3.09
N GLY A 273 1.95 4.78 -2.93
CA GLY A 273 2.90 4.12 -2.04
C GLY A 273 4.35 4.50 -2.34
N LEU A 274 4.77 4.39 -3.61
CA LEU A 274 6.11 4.78 -4.04
C LEU A 274 6.39 6.27 -3.82
N PHE A 275 5.44 7.14 -4.16
CA PHE A 275 5.59 8.58 -3.99
C PHE A 275 5.78 8.96 -2.51
N ASP A 276 5.01 8.35 -1.61
CA ASP A 276 5.15 8.55 -0.17
C ASP A 276 6.46 7.99 0.39
N TRP A 277 6.92 6.82 -0.12
CA TRP A 277 8.23 6.30 0.23
C TRP A 277 9.35 7.29 -0.14
N MET A 278 9.35 7.79 -1.37
CA MET A 278 10.32 8.80 -1.80
C MET A 278 10.28 10.03 -0.90
N LYS A 279 9.10 10.56 -0.63
CA LYS A 279 8.88 11.76 0.17
C LYS A 279 9.28 11.57 1.64
N LYS A 280 8.82 10.49 2.28
CA LYS A 280 9.00 10.25 3.72
C LYS A 280 10.39 9.72 4.07
N THR A 281 11.14 9.14 3.13
CA THR A 281 12.54 8.74 3.30
C THR A 281 13.55 9.76 2.80
N TYR A 282 13.09 10.87 2.18
CA TYR A 282 13.95 11.89 1.56
C TYR A 282 14.88 11.30 0.48
N ALA A 283 14.42 10.25 -0.22
CA ALA A 283 15.15 9.66 -1.32
C ALA A 283 15.05 10.51 -2.60
N HIS A 284 16.09 10.50 -3.41
CA HIS A 284 16.11 11.18 -4.71
C HIS A 284 15.55 10.29 -5.84
N GLY A 285 14.38 9.67 -5.58
CA GLY A 285 13.72 8.79 -6.52
C GLY A 285 14.20 7.33 -6.41
N PHE A 286 14.20 6.64 -7.56
CA PHE A 286 14.31 5.18 -7.60
C PHE A 286 15.39 4.70 -8.57
N ALA A 287 16.02 3.57 -8.22
CA ALA A 287 16.84 2.76 -9.10
C ALA A 287 16.12 1.43 -9.36
N LEU A 288 16.16 0.94 -10.60
CA LEU A 288 15.44 -0.26 -11.02
C LEU A 288 16.27 -1.07 -12.02
N SER A 289 16.45 -2.37 -11.76
CA SER A 289 16.92 -3.33 -12.75
C SER A 289 15.80 -3.56 -13.79
N MET A 290 15.94 -2.94 -14.97
CA MET A 290 14.95 -3.01 -16.05
C MET A 290 15.24 -4.20 -16.94
N SER A 291 14.64 -5.34 -16.61
CA SER A 291 14.86 -6.60 -17.35
C SER A 291 14.21 -6.63 -18.74
N GLY A 292 13.24 -5.74 -19.00
CA GLY A 292 12.39 -5.79 -20.18
C GLY A 292 11.22 -6.78 -20.03
N GLY A 293 11.01 -7.33 -18.84
CA GLY A 293 9.89 -8.18 -18.47
C GLY A 293 8.73 -7.40 -17.83
N ALA A 294 7.61 -8.10 -17.61
CA ALA A 294 6.34 -7.53 -17.17
C ALA A 294 6.44 -6.76 -15.85
N ASP A 295 7.14 -7.30 -14.86
CA ASP A 295 7.23 -6.77 -13.51
C ASP A 295 8.02 -5.46 -13.46
N SER A 296 9.20 -5.42 -14.09
CA SER A 296 10.03 -4.22 -14.16
C SER A 296 9.37 -3.10 -14.95
N GLY A 297 8.63 -3.45 -16.02
CA GLY A 297 7.84 -2.51 -16.82
C GLY A 297 6.73 -1.85 -15.99
N LEU A 298 5.99 -2.64 -15.23
CA LEU A 298 4.94 -2.13 -14.35
C LEU A 298 5.52 -1.24 -13.24
N CYS A 299 6.58 -1.67 -12.55
CA CYS A 299 7.23 -0.85 -11.53
C CYS A 299 7.69 0.51 -12.07
N ALA A 300 8.33 0.54 -13.24
CA ALA A 300 8.76 1.78 -13.88
C ALA A 300 7.57 2.69 -14.21
N THR A 301 6.47 2.12 -14.70
CA THR A 301 5.25 2.85 -15.05
C THR A 301 4.57 3.43 -13.81
N CYS A 302 4.51 2.70 -12.69
CA CYS A 302 3.96 3.20 -11.42
C CYS A 302 4.74 4.43 -10.91
N VAL A 303 6.06 4.46 -11.07
CA VAL A 303 6.87 5.66 -10.72
C VAL A 303 6.47 6.86 -11.57
N ALA A 304 6.33 6.69 -12.89
CA ALA A 304 5.94 7.76 -13.80
C ALA A 304 4.50 8.25 -13.53
N TYR A 305 3.58 7.30 -13.30
CA TYR A 305 2.21 7.61 -12.92
C TYR A 305 2.16 8.48 -11.66
N GLY A 306 2.91 8.10 -10.62
CA GLY A 306 2.95 8.85 -9.35
C GLY A 306 3.43 10.29 -9.51
N GLN A 307 4.40 10.53 -10.39
CA GLN A 307 4.87 11.89 -10.67
C GLN A 307 3.80 12.71 -11.41
N LEU A 308 3.13 12.11 -12.40
CA LEU A 308 2.09 12.79 -13.17
C LEU A 308 0.85 13.07 -12.30
N ALA A 309 0.40 12.09 -11.54
CA ALA A 309 -0.74 12.24 -10.62
C ALA A 309 -0.46 13.29 -9.53
N ALA A 310 0.76 13.30 -8.97
CA ALA A 310 1.16 14.31 -7.99
C ALA A 310 1.17 15.73 -8.59
N LEU A 311 1.72 15.90 -9.80
CA LEU A 311 1.69 17.21 -10.49
C LEU A 311 0.25 17.67 -10.72
N HIS A 312 -0.60 16.78 -11.23
CA HIS A 312 -2.00 17.07 -11.54
C HIS A 312 -2.81 17.45 -10.30
N GLU A 313 -2.76 16.62 -9.23
CA GLU A 313 -3.57 16.84 -8.02
C GLU A 313 -3.08 17.99 -7.14
N LEU A 314 -1.76 18.22 -7.07
CA LEU A 314 -1.17 19.31 -6.27
C LEU A 314 -1.17 20.65 -7.00
N GLY A 315 -1.17 20.62 -8.31
CA GLY A 315 -0.86 21.77 -9.16
C GLY A 315 0.65 22.09 -9.16
N TYR A 316 1.09 22.81 -10.20
CA TYR A 316 2.52 23.04 -10.44
C TYR A 316 3.25 23.67 -9.24
N ASP A 317 2.70 24.71 -8.61
CA ASP A 317 3.41 25.45 -7.55
C ASP A 317 3.67 24.57 -6.31
N ASN A 318 2.65 23.81 -5.87
CA ASN A 318 2.78 22.91 -4.72
C ASN A 318 3.67 21.71 -5.04
N TYR A 319 3.54 21.13 -6.25
CA TYR A 319 4.41 20.05 -6.73
C TYR A 319 5.87 20.52 -6.77
N LYS A 320 6.13 21.70 -7.33
CA LYS A 320 7.47 22.30 -7.38
C LYS A 320 8.04 22.49 -5.99
N ALA A 321 7.30 23.13 -5.09
CA ALA A 321 7.74 23.35 -3.70
C ALA A 321 8.09 22.03 -2.99
N LEU A 322 7.29 20.98 -3.20
CA LEU A 322 7.55 19.65 -2.65
C LEU A 322 8.81 19.04 -3.24
N MET A 323 8.95 19.00 -4.57
CA MET A 323 10.08 18.37 -5.24
C MET A 323 11.40 19.12 -4.95
N GLU A 324 11.38 20.45 -4.90
CA GLU A 324 12.55 21.25 -4.50
C GLU A 324 12.95 21.01 -3.04
N SER A 325 11.98 20.75 -2.13
CA SER A 325 12.28 20.35 -0.76
C SER A 325 13.02 19.01 -0.66
N LEU A 326 12.79 18.13 -1.62
CA LEU A 326 13.49 16.85 -1.82
C LEU A 326 14.77 16.97 -2.65
N LYS A 327 15.18 18.20 -3.00
CA LYS A 327 16.40 18.53 -3.77
C LYS A 327 16.34 18.14 -5.25
N PHE A 328 15.16 18.03 -5.85
CA PHE A 328 15.00 17.93 -7.29
C PHE A 328 15.03 19.32 -7.94
N GLU A 329 15.52 19.39 -9.16
CA GLU A 329 15.45 20.60 -9.99
C GLU A 329 14.12 20.61 -10.75
N VAL A 330 13.28 21.61 -10.52
CA VAL A 330 11.99 21.75 -11.19
C VAL A 330 12.00 22.99 -12.08
N PRO A 331 12.15 22.82 -13.40
CA PRO A 331 12.17 23.94 -14.33
C PRO A 331 10.78 24.60 -14.44
N VAL A 332 10.73 25.77 -15.05
CA VAL A 332 9.45 26.47 -15.32
C VAL A 332 8.53 25.56 -16.14
N PHE A 333 7.27 25.47 -15.72
CA PHE A 333 6.27 24.64 -16.38
C PHE A 333 6.06 25.07 -17.84
N SER A 334 6.07 24.12 -18.74
CA SER A 334 5.86 24.35 -20.15
C SER A 334 5.29 23.10 -20.83
N GLY A 335 4.37 23.29 -21.77
CA GLY A 335 3.68 22.19 -22.45
C GLY A 335 2.55 21.60 -21.63
N ASP A 336 2.25 20.33 -21.85
CA ASP A 336 1.30 19.57 -21.05
C ASP A 336 2.00 18.84 -19.88
N GLU A 337 1.22 18.39 -18.90
CA GLU A 337 1.72 17.77 -17.68
C GLU A 337 2.49 16.47 -17.95
N GLU A 338 2.01 15.61 -18.86
CA GLU A 338 2.66 14.37 -19.21
C GLU A 338 4.05 14.61 -19.84
N SER A 339 4.10 15.51 -20.81
CA SER A 339 5.36 15.89 -21.47
C SER A 339 6.35 16.52 -20.49
N PHE A 340 5.85 17.36 -19.57
CA PHE A 340 6.67 17.97 -18.53
C PHE A 340 7.30 16.92 -17.62
N ILE A 341 6.51 15.99 -17.11
CA ILE A 341 7.02 14.91 -16.25
C ILE A 341 8.04 14.04 -16.98
N LYS A 342 7.72 13.55 -18.17
CA LYS A 342 8.61 12.67 -18.95
C LYS A 342 9.94 13.35 -19.29
N LYS A 343 9.91 14.62 -19.63
CA LYS A 343 11.10 15.34 -20.08
C LYS A 343 12.00 15.82 -18.95
N TYR A 344 11.42 16.28 -17.85
CA TYR A 344 12.17 17.01 -16.83
C TYR A 344 12.29 16.28 -15.50
N MET A 345 11.24 15.58 -15.08
CA MET A 345 11.22 14.95 -13.77
C MET A 345 11.69 13.50 -13.80
N MET A 346 11.20 12.72 -14.76
CA MET A 346 11.55 11.29 -14.83
C MET A 346 13.05 11.02 -14.97
N PRO A 347 13.86 11.80 -15.73
CA PRO A 347 15.31 11.56 -15.79
C PRO A 347 16.02 11.73 -14.44
N GLN A 348 15.43 12.50 -13.52
CA GLN A 348 15.95 12.70 -12.16
C GLN A 348 15.39 11.62 -11.21
N VAL A 349 14.08 11.32 -11.30
CA VAL A 349 13.37 10.44 -10.37
C VAL A 349 13.69 8.97 -10.62
N LEU A 350 13.73 8.51 -11.88
CA LEU A 350 13.91 7.09 -12.20
C LEU A 350 15.20 6.82 -12.97
N THR A 351 16.03 5.97 -12.40
CA THR A 351 17.21 5.40 -13.06
C THR A 351 16.96 3.92 -13.34
N THR A 352 16.95 3.53 -14.60
CA THR A 352 16.78 2.14 -15.03
C THR A 352 18.08 1.59 -15.61
N VAL A 353 18.33 0.30 -15.39
CA VAL A 353 19.53 -0.36 -15.90
C VAL A 353 19.16 -1.73 -16.48
N TYR A 354 19.45 -1.93 -17.76
CA TYR A 354 19.46 -3.27 -18.35
C TYR A 354 20.83 -3.92 -18.12
N GLN A 355 20.82 -5.11 -17.52
CA GLN A 355 22.04 -5.82 -17.12
C GLN A 355 22.10 -7.19 -17.82
N GLY A 356 22.50 -7.18 -19.11
CA GLY A 356 22.58 -8.36 -19.95
C GLY A 356 23.67 -9.33 -19.53
N SER A 357 23.36 -10.63 -19.55
CA SER A 357 24.35 -11.73 -19.47
C SER A 357 24.66 -12.28 -20.86
N SER A 358 25.51 -13.29 -20.95
CA SER A 358 25.81 -13.99 -22.22
C SER A 358 24.61 -14.73 -22.84
N VAL A 359 23.57 -14.98 -22.04
CA VAL A 359 22.35 -15.69 -22.47
C VAL A 359 21.14 -14.76 -22.68
N SER A 360 21.27 -13.46 -22.39
CA SER A 360 20.18 -12.48 -22.52
C SER A 360 19.86 -12.19 -23.99
N GLY A 361 18.58 -12.08 -24.30
CA GLY A 361 18.06 -11.85 -25.66
C GLY A 361 18.07 -10.37 -26.09
N SER A 362 17.96 -10.13 -27.41
CA SER A 362 17.79 -8.77 -27.94
C SER A 362 16.37 -8.23 -27.70
N VAL A 363 15.37 -9.09 -27.60
CA VAL A 363 13.95 -8.71 -27.44
C VAL A 363 13.71 -8.02 -26.11
N THR A 364 14.18 -8.61 -25.02
CA THR A 364 14.06 -8.03 -23.66
C THR A 364 14.89 -6.75 -23.50
N ARG A 365 16.07 -6.70 -24.12
CA ARG A 365 16.91 -5.52 -24.16
C ARG A 365 16.20 -4.34 -24.85
N GLU A 366 15.62 -4.61 -26.04
CA GLU A 366 14.88 -3.59 -26.78
C GLU A 366 13.66 -3.12 -26.00
N ALA A 367 12.89 -4.03 -25.42
CA ALA A 367 11.75 -3.69 -24.59
C ALA A 367 12.13 -2.80 -23.39
N ALA A 368 13.22 -3.14 -22.68
CA ALA A 368 13.75 -2.34 -21.58
C ALA A 368 14.09 -0.91 -22.01
N ALA A 369 14.80 -0.77 -23.13
CA ALA A 369 15.18 0.54 -23.67
C ALA A 369 13.96 1.35 -24.12
N LYS A 370 13.04 0.74 -24.89
CA LYS A 370 11.85 1.42 -25.44
C LYS A 370 10.88 1.88 -24.38
N VAL A 371 10.63 1.07 -23.35
CA VAL A 371 9.75 1.47 -22.24
C VAL A 371 10.42 2.55 -21.39
N SER A 372 11.71 2.42 -21.07
CA SER A 372 12.45 3.45 -20.34
C SER A 372 12.47 4.79 -21.06
N GLU A 373 12.70 4.80 -22.38
CA GLU A 373 12.65 5.99 -23.24
C GLU A 373 11.25 6.63 -23.21
N ASN A 374 10.20 5.84 -23.37
CA ASN A 374 8.82 6.34 -23.38
C ASN A 374 8.38 6.95 -22.06
N LEU A 375 8.90 6.43 -20.93
CA LEU A 375 8.68 6.99 -19.59
C LEU A 375 9.58 8.19 -19.26
N GLY A 376 10.57 8.49 -20.09
CA GLY A 376 11.57 9.53 -19.84
C GLY A 376 12.59 9.18 -18.75
N ALA A 377 12.73 7.91 -18.38
CA ALA A 377 13.68 7.46 -17.38
C ALA A 377 15.14 7.60 -17.84
N LYS A 378 16.06 7.80 -16.89
CA LYS A 378 17.49 7.75 -17.18
C LYS A 378 17.94 6.31 -17.30
N HIS A 379 18.08 5.83 -18.54
CA HIS A 379 18.37 4.43 -18.86
C HIS A 379 19.85 4.18 -19.12
N PHE A 380 20.37 3.06 -18.62
CA PHE A 380 21.71 2.56 -18.88
C PHE A 380 21.66 1.09 -19.29
N GLU A 381 22.66 0.68 -20.07
CA GLU A 381 22.88 -0.71 -20.44
C GLU A 381 24.32 -1.11 -20.14
N TRP A 382 24.51 -2.25 -19.52
CA TRP A 382 25.83 -2.88 -19.37
C TRP A 382 25.75 -4.40 -19.33
N SER A 383 26.89 -5.07 -19.51
CA SER A 383 26.99 -6.53 -19.46
C SER A 383 27.55 -6.99 -18.12
N ILE A 384 26.95 -8.04 -17.56
CA ILE A 384 27.44 -8.76 -16.40
C ILE A 384 28.20 -10.04 -16.76
N ALA A 385 28.36 -10.37 -18.06
CA ALA A 385 28.95 -11.64 -18.53
C ALA A 385 30.32 -11.93 -17.89
N LYS A 386 31.21 -10.91 -17.89
CA LYS A 386 32.53 -11.05 -17.29
C LYS A 386 32.51 -11.33 -15.80
N LEU A 387 31.57 -10.71 -15.05
CA LEU A 387 31.42 -10.95 -13.62
C LEU A 387 30.98 -12.40 -13.34
N VAL A 388 30.05 -12.91 -14.12
CA VAL A 388 29.61 -14.31 -14.03
C VAL A 388 30.75 -15.27 -14.32
N GLU A 389 31.50 -15.04 -15.41
CA GLU A 389 32.69 -15.84 -15.78
C GLU A 389 33.73 -15.88 -14.66
N ASP A 390 34.03 -14.72 -14.05
CA ASP A 390 35.02 -14.62 -12.98
C ASP A 390 34.56 -15.39 -11.72
N TYR A 391 33.28 -15.31 -11.33
CA TYR A 391 32.75 -16.11 -10.23
C TYR A 391 32.77 -17.61 -10.51
N VAL A 392 32.40 -18.03 -11.71
CA VAL A 392 32.47 -19.46 -12.12
C VAL A 392 33.93 -19.96 -12.11
N ALA A 393 34.86 -19.15 -12.64
CA ALA A 393 36.28 -19.49 -12.63
C ALA A 393 36.83 -19.64 -11.20
N LEU A 394 36.43 -18.73 -10.28
CA LEU A 394 36.83 -18.80 -8.86
C LEU A 394 36.37 -20.11 -8.20
N VAL A 395 35.11 -20.50 -8.40
CA VAL A 395 34.58 -21.76 -7.84
C VAL A 395 35.25 -22.98 -8.47
N ASN A 396 35.43 -23.00 -9.79
CA ASN A 396 36.08 -24.09 -10.49
C ASN A 396 37.53 -24.27 -10.06
N ALA A 397 38.27 -23.20 -9.77
CA ALA A 397 39.61 -23.24 -9.24
C ALA A 397 39.66 -23.87 -7.83
N THR A 398 38.60 -23.75 -7.06
CA THR A 398 38.46 -24.33 -5.71
C THR A 398 38.11 -25.83 -5.76
N THR A 399 37.45 -26.27 -6.83
CA THR A 399 36.99 -27.65 -7.05
C THR A 399 37.51 -28.23 -8.36
N PRO A 400 38.86 -28.38 -8.54
CA PRO A 400 39.46 -28.66 -9.85
C PRO A 400 39.06 -30.03 -10.45
N GLY A 401 38.59 -30.97 -9.63
CA GLY A 401 38.10 -32.28 -10.10
C GLY A 401 36.61 -32.31 -10.46
N ASN A 402 35.84 -31.21 -10.22
CA ASN A 402 34.41 -31.15 -10.46
C ASN A 402 33.99 -29.73 -10.89
N PRO A 403 34.33 -29.31 -12.12
CA PRO A 403 33.93 -27.98 -12.61
C PRO A 403 32.40 -27.87 -12.76
N LEU A 404 31.86 -26.67 -12.54
CA LEU A 404 30.43 -26.36 -12.72
C LEU A 404 30.00 -26.64 -14.16
N SER A 405 28.85 -27.26 -14.31
CA SER A 405 28.22 -27.55 -15.62
C SER A 405 26.71 -27.35 -15.57
N TRP A 406 26.10 -26.96 -16.70
CA TRP A 406 24.64 -26.79 -16.80
C TRP A 406 23.88 -28.11 -16.54
N GLU A 407 24.46 -29.26 -16.79
CA GLU A 407 23.79 -30.55 -16.55
C GLU A 407 23.64 -30.87 -15.06
N LYS A 408 24.59 -30.45 -14.22
CA LYS A 408 24.63 -30.79 -12.80
C LYS A 408 24.32 -29.61 -11.88
N ASP A 409 24.64 -28.39 -12.32
CA ASP A 409 24.66 -27.19 -11.49
C ASP A 409 23.73 -26.08 -12.04
N ASP A 410 22.67 -26.48 -12.77
CA ASP A 410 21.73 -25.58 -13.45
C ASP A 410 21.27 -24.43 -12.54
N LEU A 411 20.72 -24.75 -11.36
CA LEU A 411 20.24 -23.73 -10.41
C LEU A 411 21.38 -22.82 -9.89
N THR A 412 22.58 -23.35 -9.70
CA THR A 412 23.75 -22.58 -9.26
C THR A 412 24.13 -21.54 -10.31
N LEU A 413 24.16 -21.96 -11.59
CA LEU A 413 24.53 -21.10 -12.71
C LEU A 413 23.45 -20.07 -13.05
N GLN A 414 22.16 -20.37 -12.81
CA GLN A 414 21.10 -19.38 -12.88
C GLN A 414 21.22 -18.34 -11.76
N ASN A 415 21.35 -18.81 -10.51
CA ASN A 415 21.41 -17.94 -9.34
C ASN A 415 22.59 -16.97 -9.36
N ILE A 416 23.78 -17.39 -9.85
CA ILE A 416 24.92 -16.46 -9.92
C ILE A 416 24.66 -15.33 -10.91
N GLN A 417 23.98 -15.56 -12.04
CA GLN A 417 23.62 -14.51 -12.98
C GLN A 417 22.67 -13.47 -12.34
N ALA A 418 21.64 -13.93 -11.61
CA ALA A 418 20.75 -13.02 -10.89
C ALA A 418 21.52 -12.22 -9.83
N ARG A 419 22.38 -12.87 -9.03
CA ARG A 419 23.18 -12.20 -7.98
C ARG A 419 24.21 -11.22 -8.53
N CYS A 420 24.82 -11.46 -9.68
CA CYS A 420 25.77 -10.53 -10.28
C CYS A 420 25.15 -9.18 -10.66
N ARG A 421 23.81 -9.10 -10.79
CA ARG A 421 23.10 -7.85 -11.06
C ARG A 421 23.02 -6.95 -9.83
N ALA A 422 22.81 -7.53 -8.65
CA ALA A 422 22.52 -6.80 -7.42
C ALA A 422 23.60 -5.78 -6.99
N PRO A 423 24.91 -6.09 -6.90
CA PRO A 423 25.89 -5.14 -6.42
C PRO A 423 25.95 -3.85 -7.24
N SER A 424 25.86 -3.95 -8.57
CA SER A 424 25.99 -2.79 -9.44
C SER A 424 24.76 -1.87 -9.39
N ILE A 425 23.54 -2.40 -9.29
CA ILE A 425 22.34 -1.56 -9.14
C ILE A 425 22.28 -0.92 -7.74
N TRP A 426 22.75 -1.61 -6.69
CA TRP A 426 22.91 -1.02 -5.37
C TRP A 426 23.91 0.15 -5.37
N MET A 427 25.03 0.02 -6.11
CA MET A 427 25.97 1.13 -6.28
C MET A 427 25.32 2.34 -6.93
N MET A 428 24.44 2.15 -7.93
CA MET A 428 23.68 3.24 -8.53
C MET A 428 22.71 3.87 -7.56
N ALA A 429 21.96 3.06 -6.79
CA ALA A 429 21.06 3.53 -5.75
C ALA A 429 21.81 4.37 -4.71
N ASN A 430 22.92 3.87 -4.19
CA ASN A 430 23.75 4.58 -3.20
C ASN A 430 24.35 5.88 -3.76
N ARG A 431 24.89 5.84 -4.99
CA ARG A 431 25.52 6.99 -5.64
C ARG A 431 24.57 8.17 -5.81
N TYR A 432 23.29 7.89 -6.10
CA TYR A 432 22.29 8.90 -6.40
C TYR A 432 21.26 9.10 -5.29
N ASN A 433 21.49 8.53 -4.11
CA ASN A 433 20.55 8.55 -2.98
C ASN A 433 19.13 8.09 -3.39
N LYS A 434 19.05 6.98 -4.11
CA LYS A 434 17.79 6.42 -4.63
C LYS A 434 17.38 5.17 -3.85
N LEU A 435 16.08 4.92 -3.78
CA LEU A 435 15.53 3.65 -3.33
C LEU A 435 15.70 2.61 -4.44
N LEU A 436 16.20 1.43 -4.10
CA LEU A 436 16.24 0.31 -5.03
C LEU A 436 14.91 -0.44 -4.96
N ILE A 437 14.22 -0.51 -6.11
CA ILE A 437 13.00 -1.31 -6.28
C ILE A 437 13.39 -2.75 -6.63
N THR A 438 12.80 -3.72 -5.91
CA THR A 438 12.72 -5.12 -6.33
C THR A 438 11.41 -5.39 -7.05
N THR A 439 11.43 -6.31 -7.99
CA THR A 439 10.31 -6.57 -8.90
C THR A 439 9.59 -7.90 -8.64
N CYS A 440 9.82 -8.53 -7.47
CA CYS A 440 9.09 -9.72 -7.06
C CYS A 440 7.59 -9.45 -7.01
N ASN A 441 6.78 -10.42 -7.44
CA ASN A 441 5.33 -10.40 -7.41
C ASN A 441 4.77 -11.51 -6.52
N ALA A 442 3.47 -11.49 -6.21
CA ALA A 442 2.84 -12.44 -5.30
C ALA A 442 2.97 -13.90 -5.76
N SER A 443 2.87 -14.17 -7.07
CA SER A 443 2.96 -15.52 -7.62
C SER A 443 4.37 -16.10 -7.45
N GLU A 444 5.40 -15.29 -7.69
CA GLU A 444 6.80 -15.67 -7.51
C GLU A 444 7.14 -15.87 -6.03
N ASP A 445 6.67 -14.98 -5.16
CA ASP A 445 6.88 -15.08 -3.70
C ASP A 445 6.15 -16.28 -3.10
N ALA A 446 4.94 -16.63 -3.58
CA ALA A 446 4.19 -17.79 -3.11
C ALA A 446 4.99 -19.09 -3.25
N VAL A 447 5.60 -19.31 -4.42
CA VAL A 447 6.38 -20.53 -4.71
C VAL A 447 7.88 -20.34 -4.55
N GLY A 448 8.34 -19.13 -4.19
CA GLY A 448 9.75 -18.80 -4.03
C GLY A 448 10.55 -18.90 -5.33
N TYR A 449 9.91 -18.58 -6.47
CA TYR A 449 10.56 -18.54 -7.79
C TYR A 449 11.32 -17.23 -7.98
N CYS A 450 12.26 -17.01 -7.09
CA CYS A 450 13.12 -15.84 -7.04
C CYS A 450 14.50 -16.23 -6.48
N THR A 451 15.52 -15.47 -6.82
CA THR A 451 16.88 -15.65 -6.32
C THR A 451 17.17 -14.67 -5.19
N MET A 452 17.40 -15.20 -3.98
CA MET A 452 17.81 -14.37 -2.84
C MET A 452 19.09 -13.60 -3.16
N ASP A 453 19.09 -12.31 -2.80
CA ASP A 453 20.18 -11.37 -3.06
C ASP A 453 20.48 -11.15 -4.56
N GLY A 454 19.55 -11.57 -5.42
CA GLY A 454 19.55 -11.33 -6.86
C GLY A 454 18.38 -10.41 -7.25
N ASP A 455 17.33 -10.97 -7.82
CA ASP A 455 16.09 -10.27 -8.16
C ASP A 455 15.27 -9.81 -6.94
N THR A 456 15.48 -10.46 -5.76
CA THR A 456 14.92 -9.99 -4.48
C THR A 456 15.69 -8.80 -3.88
N ALA A 457 16.81 -8.37 -4.47
CA ALA A 457 17.59 -7.27 -3.94
C ALA A 457 16.87 -5.93 -4.12
N GLY A 458 16.54 -5.28 -3.01
CA GLY A 458 15.86 -3.99 -3.01
C GLY A 458 15.39 -3.59 -1.61
N GLY A 459 14.93 -2.34 -1.49
CA GLY A 459 14.37 -1.80 -0.25
C GLY A 459 12.84 -1.85 -0.20
N VAL A 460 12.20 -1.89 -1.38
CA VAL A 460 10.74 -1.90 -1.53
C VAL A 460 10.33 -2.80 -2.70
N ALA A 461 9.30 -3.62 -2.48
CA ALA A 461 8.67 -4.52 -3.45
C ALA A 461 7.25 -4.02 -3.75
N PRO A 462 7.08 -3.02 -4.63
CA PRO A 462 5.81 -2.31 -4.75
C PRO A 462 4.69 -3.16 -5.36
N ILE A 463 5.03 -4.23 -6.05
CA ILE A 463 4.09 -5.16 -6.70
C ILE A 463 4.10 -6.56 -6.09
N GLY A 464 4.74 -6.72 -4.91
CA GLY A 464 4.91 -8.03 -4.28
C GLY A 464 3.61 -8.69 -3.81
N ASP A 465 2.52 -7.94 -3.72
CA ASP A 465 1.18 -8.44 -3.39
C ASP A 465 0.27 -8.59 -4.63
N ILE A 466 0.77 -8.32 -5.83
CA ILE A 466 0.00 -8.42 -7.08
C ILE A 466 0.37 -9.72 -7.80
N SER A 467 -0.65 -10.49 -8.18
CA SER A 467 -0.45 -11.75 -8.89
C SER A 467 0.10 -11.54 -10.31
N LYS A 468 0.91 -12.48 -10.81
CA LYS A 468 1.51 -12.41 -12.15
C LYS A 468 0.48 -12.30 -13.26
N SER A 469 -0.60 -13.08 -13.15
CA SER A 469 -1.67 -13.04 -14.14
C SER A 469 -2.35 -11.66 -14.22
N ARG A 470 -2.45 -10.95 -13.08
CA ARG A 470 -2.97 -9.59 -13.01
C ARG A 470 -1.97 -8.57 -13.58
N ILE A 471 -0.69 -8.70 -13.28
CA ILE A 471 0.37 -7.86 -13.85
C ILE A 471 0.36 -7.91 -15.39
N LEU A 472 0.20 -9.09 -15.96
CA LEU A 472 0.12 -9.26 -17.43
C LEU A 472 -1.09 -8.53 -18.01
N LYS A 473 -2.26 -8.59 -17.35
CA LYS A 473 -3.47 -7.88 -17.76
C LYS A 473 -3.31 -6.36 -17.64
N ILE A 474 -2.71 -5.88 -16.54
CA ILE A 474 -2.41 -4.46 -16.34
C ILE A 474 -1.50 -3.94 -17.46
N ASN A 475 -0.42 -4.65 -17.79
CA ASN A 475 0.50 -4.24 -18.86
C ASN A 475 -0.18 -4.22 -20.24
N ALA A 476 -1.08 -5.17 -20.52
CA ALA A 476 -1.87 -5.16 -21.74
C ALA A 476 -2.85 -3.97 -21.79
N HIS A 477 -3.48 -3.64 -20.65
CA HIS A 477 -4.31 -2.44 -20.51
C HIS A 477 -3.50 -1.16 -20.75
N ILE A 478 -2.34 -1.02 -20.10
CA ILE A 478 -1.44 0.13 -20.27
C ILE A 478 -1.05 0.32 -21.73
N ALA A 479 -0.64 -0.75 -22.42
CA ALA A 479 -0.23 -0.70 -23.81
C ALA A 479 -1.33 -0.21 -24.75
N LYS A 480 -2.59 -0.60 -24.45
CA LYS A 480 -3.74 -0.34 -25.33
C LYS A 480 -4.46 0.97 -24.99
N ASN A 481 -4.66 1.27 -23.71
CA ASN A 481 -5.57 2.32 -23.25
C ASN A 481 -4.85 3.50 -22.58
N GLY A 482 -3.56 3.34 -22.17
CA GLY A 482 -2.91 4.22 -21.21
C GLY A 482 -3.50 4.01 -19.81
N LEU A 483 -3.17 4.92 -18.89
CA LEU A 483 -3.62 4.91 -17.49
C LEU A 483 -4.32 6.23 -17.17
N GLU A 484 -5.56 6.18 -16.70
CA GLU A 484 -6.28 7.38 -16.24
C GLU A 484 -5.73 7.89 -14.91
N ILE A 485 -5.49 9.18 -14.82
CA ILE A 485 -5.13 9.86 -13.56
C ILE A 485 -6.40 10.22 -12.78
N GLU A 486 -7.41 10.67 -13.51
CA GLU A 486 -8.77 10.88 -13.02
C GLU A 486 -9.78 10.31 -14.03
N ALA A 487 -10.93 9.88 -13.55
CA ALA A 487 -11.92 9.18 -14.37
C ALA A 487 -12.41 10.06 -15.55
N GLY A 488 -12.06 9.64 -16.76
CA GLY A 488 -12.40 10.34 -18.01
C GLY A 488 -11.57 11.59 -18.31
N GLY A 489 -10.46 11.81 -17.59
CA GLY A 489 -9.60 12.99 -17.70
C GLY A 489 -8.20 12.70 -18.25
N LEU A 490 -7.19 13.27 -17.57
CA LEU A 490 -5.77 13.12 -17.94
C LEU A 490 -5.31 11.65 -17.91
N LYS A 491 -4.46 11.28 -18.87
CA LYS A 491 -3.85 9.94 -18.97
C LYS A 491 -2.35 9.98 -19.04
N LEU A 492 -1.72 8.94 -18.49
CA LEU A 492 -0.33 8.58 -18.79
C LEU A 492 -0.32 7.58 -19.97
N ASN A 493 0.31 7.94 -21.08
CA ASN A 493 0.37 7.10 -22.27
C ASN A 493 1.72 6.35 -22.36
N VAL A 494 1.66 5.02 -22.34
CA VAL A 494 2.85 4.16 -22.42
C VAL A 494 2.68 3.11 -23.54
N PRO A 495 2.51 3.50 -24.81
CA PRO A 495 2.29 2.55 -25.92
C PRO A 495 3.45 1.56 -26.08
N ASN A 496 4.67 1.92 -25.70
CA ASN A 496 5.82 1.02 -25.76
C ASN A 496 5.76 -0.13 -24.75
N MET A 497 4.79 -0.13 -23.82
CA MET A 497 4.47 -1.32 -23.00
C MET A 497 4.09 -2.53 -23.89
N SER A 498 3.65 -2.30 -25.14
CA SER A 498 3.40 -3.36 -26.13
C SER A 498 4.62 -4.25 -26.39
N TYR A 499 5.83 -3.72 -26.32
CA TYR A 499 7.08 -4.52 -26.43
C TYR A 499 7.21 -5.54 -25.30
N ILE A 500 6.68 -5.25 -24.11
CA ILE A 500 6.66 -6.15 -22.95
C ILE A 500 5.46 -7.10 -23.03
N SER A 501 4.25 -6.56 -23.24
CA SER A 501 3.01 -7.36 -23.21
C SER A 501 2.89 -8.39 -24.33
N ALA A 502 3.68 -8.28 -25.39
CA ALA A 502 3.76 -9.25 -26.48
C ALA A 502 4.68 -10.45 -26.17
N GLN A 503 5.41 -10.44 -25.04
CA GLN A 503 6.35 -11.50 -24.67
C GLN A 503 5.73 -12.48 -23.68
N ALA A 504 6.11 -13.76 -23.79
CA ALA A 504 5.85 -14.73 -22.71
C ALA A 504 6.81 -14.47 -21.52
N PRO A 505 6.34 -14.64 -20.28
CA PRO A 505 7.20 -14.52 -19.10
C PRO A 505 8.38 -15.48 -19.14
N THR A 506 9.59 -14.96 -18.91
CA THR A 506 10.82 -15.75 -18.90
C THR A 506 11.89 -15.10 -18.03
N ALA A 507 12.63 -15.91 -17.27
CA ALA A 507 13.77 -15.46 -16.47
C ALA A 507 15.05 -15.22 -17.30
N GLU A 508 15.15 -15.78 -18.53
CA GLU A 508 16.32 -15.69 -19.43
C GLU A 508 17.67 -16.02 -18.73
N LEU A 509 17.70 -17.06 -17.91
CA LEU A 509 18.88 -17.45 -17.14
C LEU A 509 19.57 -18.70 -17.69
N ARG A 510 18.94 -19.46 -18.61
CA ARG A 510 19.48 -20.67 -19.26
C ARG A 510 19.94 -20.39 -20.69
N PRO A 511 21.01 -21.07 -21.17
CA PRO A 511 21.37 -21.07 -22.58
C PRO A 511 20.25 -21.65 -23.45
N GLY A 512 20.12 -21.16 -24.70
CA GLY A 512 19.22 -21.75 -25.69
C GLY A 512 17.87 -21.05 -25.89
N GLY A 513 17.49 -20.07 -25.07
CA GLY A 513 16.34 -19.17 -25.32
C GLY A 513 14.94 -19.80 -25.29
N THR A 514 14.80 -21.00 -24.73
CA THR A 514 13.51 -21.76 -24.67
C THR A 514 12.89 -21.80 -23.28
N GLN A 515 13.52 -21.15 -22.29
CA GLN A 515 13.02 -21.14 -20.92
C GLN A 515 11.75 -20.29 -20.83
N THR A 516 10.71 -20.83 -20.19
CA THR A 516 9.53 -20.07 -19.76
C THR A 516 9.22 -20.41 -18.32
N ASP A 517 8.76 -19.43 -17.55
CA ASP A 517 8.43 -19.61 -16.14
C ASP A 517 7.34 -20.65 -15.94
N GLU A 518 6.31 -20.65 -16.82
CA GLU A 518 5.19 -21.60 -16.76
C GLU A 518 5.62 -23.05 -16.99
N HIS A 519 6.66 -23.29 -17.79
CA HIS A 519 7.21 -24.63 -17.97
C HIS A 519 7.92 -25.12 -16.70
N ASP A 520 8.65 -24.24 -16.01
CA ASP A 520 9.33 -24.55 -14.76
C ASP A 520 8.36 -24.70 -13.58
N LEU A 521 7.24 -24.00 -13.60
CA LEU A 521 6.23 -23.97 -12.54
C LEU A 521 4.93 -24.67 -12.93
N MET A 522 4.00 -23.90 -13.47
CA MET A 522 2.67 -24.21 -13.97
C MET A 522 2.09 -22.93 -14.60
N PRO A 523 0.97 -22.98 -15.35
CA PRO A 523 0.29 -21.79 -15.83
C PRO A 523 -0.03 -20.84 -14.69
N TYR A 524 0.36 -19.56 -14.82
CA TYR A 524 0.19 -18.57 -13.76
C TYR A 524 -1.27 -18.41 -13.31
N VAL A 525 -2.21 -18.50 -14.23
CA VAL A 525 -3.65 -18.42 -13.88
C VAL A 525 -4.09 -19.55 -12.93
N ILE A 526 -3.47 -20.71 -13.01
CA ILE A 526 -3.74 -21.84 -12.09
C ILE A 526 -3.00 -21.62 -10.76
N LEU A 527 -1.74 -21.20 -10.82
CA LEU A 527 -0.94 -20.88 -9.61
C LEU A 527 -1.66 -19.83 -8.77
N ASP A 528 -2.07 -18.73 -9.38
CA ASP A 528 -2.74 -17.62 -8.72
C ASP A 528 -4.09 -18.04 -8.14
N ARG A 529 -4.81 -18.94 -8.84
CA ARG A 529 -6.08 -19.49 -8.34
C ARG A 529 -5.88 -20.41 -7.13
N ILE A 530 -4.87 -21.29 -7.15
CA ILE A 530 -4.51 -22.13 -5.99
C ILE A 530 -4.13 -21.24 -4.81
N HIS A 531 -3.32 -20.23 -5.07
CA HIS A 531 -2.88 -19.27 -4.06
C HIS A 531 -4.07 -18.57 -3.40
N PHE A 532 -4.99 -18.03 -4.17
CA PHE A 532 -6.19 -17.37 -3.68
C PHE A 532 -7.07 -18.31 -2.83
N LEU A 533 -7.37 -19.50 -3.35
CA LEU A 533 -8.19 -20.50 -2.65
C LEU A 533 -7.55 -20.93 -1.31
N HIS A 534 -6.23 -21.06 -1.28
CA HIS A 534 -5.52 -21.44 -0.06
C HIS A 534 -5.44 -20.29 0.96
N GLN A 535 -5.07 -19.08 0.53
CA GLN A 535 -4.81 -17.95 1.44
C GLN A 535 -6.08 -17.22 1.87
N ASN A 536 -7.00 -16.99 0.94
CA ASN A 536 -8.23 -16.26 1.20
C ASN A 536 -9.36 -17.16 1.69
N ASP A 537 -9.62 -18.26 0.97
CA ASP A 537 -10.71 -19.18 1.28
C ASP A 537 -10.30 -20.27 2.27
N VAL A 538 -9.02 -20.32 2.65
CA VAL A 538 -8.42 -21.22 3.65
C VAL A 538 -8.66 -22.71 3.31
N LEU A 539 -8.62 -23.05 2.01
CA LEU A 539 -8.91 -24.41 1.56
C LEU A 539 -7.65 -25.30 1.54
N SER A 540 -7.87 -26.58 1.84
CA SER A 540 -6.89 -27.65 1.76
C SER A 540 -6.69 -28.15 0.31
N PRO A 541 -5.60 -28.90 0.00
CA PRO A 541 -5.37 -29.49 -1.32
C PRO A 541 -6.56 -30.30 -1.86
N VAL A 542 -7.23 -31.06 -1.02
CA VAL A 542 -8.37 -31.92 -1.36
C VAL A 542 -9.60 -31.07 -1.75
N GLU A 543 -9.81 -29.95 -1.08
CA GLU A 543 -10.93 -29.04 -1.34
C GLU A 543 -10.69 -28.17 -2.59
N ILE A 544 -9.43 -27.86 -2.89
CA ILE A 544 -9.03 -27.06 -4.05
C ILE A 544 -9.22 -27.84 -5.37
N LEU A 545 -8.91 -29.14 -5.38
CA LEU A 545 -8.94 -29.95 -6.61
C LEU A 545 -10.27 -29.90 -7.36
N PRO A 546 -11.44 -30.16 -6.75
CA PRO A 546 -12.72 -30.15 -7.47
C PRO A 546 -13.09 -28.76 -8.01
N ILE A 547 -12.62 -27.69 -7.39
CA ILE A 547 -12.82 -26.33 -7.89
C ILE A 547 -12.00 -26.13 -9.16
N LEU A 548 -10.73 -26.53 -9.16
CA LEU A 548 -9.87 -26.41 -10.33
C LEU A 548 -10.33 -27.30 -11.49
N GLN A 549 -10.80 -28.53 -11.22
CA GLN A 549 -11.37 -29.41 -12.25
C GLN A 549 -12.55 -28.77 -12.98
N LYS A 550 -13.37 -28.01 -12.26
CA LYS A 550 -14.51 -27.29 -12.84
C LYS A 550 -14.06 -26.06 -13.64
N GLU A 551 -13.12 -25.28 -13.09
CA GLU A 551 -12.67 -24.02 -13.68
C GLU A 551 -11.69 -24.23 -14.84
N PHE A 552 -10.87 -25.28 -14.79
CA PHE A 552 -9.80 -25.59 -15.75
C PHE A 552 -9.98 -26.98 -16.40
N ALA A 553 -11.17 -27.24 -16.92
CA ALA A 553 -11.56 -28.55 -17.49
C ALA A 553 -10.68 -29.02 -18.69
N SER A 554 -9.82 -28.17 -19.23
CA SER A 554 -8.86 -28.55 -20.28
C SER A 554 -7.62 -29.30 -19.75
N PHE A 555 -7.39 -29.29 -18.46
CA PHE A 555 -6.29 -30.02 -17.82
C PHE A 555 -6.79 -31.35 -17.25
N SER A 556 -5.93 -32.38 -17.28
CA SER A 556 -6.25 -33.65 -16.64
C SER A 556 -6.25 -33.53 -15.10
N GLU A 557 -6.93 -34.45 -14.43
CA GLU A 557 -6.89 -34.51 -12.97
C GLU A 557 -5.46 -34.67 -12.43
N ASP A 558 -4.65 -35.48 -13.12
CA ASP A 558 -3.24 -35.71 -12.74
C ASP A 558 -2.39 -34.44 -12.88
N ASP A 559 -2.62 -33.62 -13.92
CA ASP A 559 -1.94 -32.33 -14.07
C ASP A 559 -2.32 -31.37 -12.93
N LEU A 560 -3.62 -31.27 -12.62
CA LEU A 560 -4.10 -30.42 -11.54
C LEU A 560 -3.57 -30.86 -10.17
N LYS A 561 -3.54 -32.16 -9.90
CA LYS A 561 -2.91 -32.71 -8.70
C LYS A 561 -1.42 -32.38 -8.63
N LEU A 562 -0.70 -32.52 -9.76
CA LEU A 562 0.71 -32.15 -9.83
C LEU A 562 0.94 -30.67 -9.50
N PHE A 563 0.11 -29.77 -10.04
CA PHE A 563 0.20 -28.32 -9.79
C PHE A 563 -0.07 -27.99 -8.31
N ILE A 564 -1.11 -28.57 -7.72
CA ILE A 564 -1.43 -28.40 -6.30
C ILE A 564 -0.26 -28.90 -5.42
N ARG A 565 0.25 -30.12 -5.66
CA ARG A 565 1.41 -30.66 -4.91
C ARG A 565 2.63 -29.74 -5.04
N ARG A 566 2.90 -29.26 -6.25
CA ARG A 566 4.04 -28.37 -6.52
C ARG A 566 3.89 -27.04 -5.77
N TYR A 567 2.70 -26.43 -5.77
CA TYR A 567 2.41 -25.20 -5.05
C TYR A 567 2.66 -25.38 -3.55
N PHE A 568 2.02 -26.35 -2.89
CA PHE A 568 2.13 -26.52 -1.44
C PHE A 568 3.55 -26.89 -0.99
N THR A 569 4.24 -27.73 -1.77
CA THR A 569 5.63 -28.07 -1.51
C THR A 569 6.54 -26.84 -1.60
N LYS A 570 6.41 -26.05 -2.66
CA LYS A 570 7.22 -24.85 -2.86
C LYS A 570 6.89 -23.75 -1.84
N LEU A 571 5.61 -23.56 -1.51
CA LEU A 571 5.17 -22.60 -0.49
C LEU A 571 5.87 -22.90 0.85
N SER A 572 5.89 -24.15 1.29
CA SER A 572 6.46 -24.53 2.58
C SER A 572 7.98 -24.45 2.64
N VAL A 573 8.69 -24.97 1.63
CA VAL A 573 10.18 -25.02 1.65
C VAL A 573 10.81 -23.65 1.40
N ASN A 574 10.08 -22.69 0.83
CA ASN A 574 10.58 -21.35 0.49
C ASN A 574 10.17 -20.27 1.49
N GLN A 575 9.60 -20.60 2.65
CA GLN A 575 9.26 -19.61 3.69
C GLN A 575 10.45 -18.71 4.06
N TRP A 576 11.66 -19.27 4.12
CA TRP A 576 12.87 -18.50 4.44
C TRP A 576 13.18 -17.37 3.46
N LYS A 577 12.68 -17.45 2.21
CA LYS A 577 12.82 -16.38 1.23
C LYS A 577 11.87 -15.23 1.58
N ARG A 578 10.60 -15.53 1.90
CA ARG A 578 9.59 -14.53 2.30
C ARG A 578 9.99 -13.79 3.57
N GLU A 579 10.61 -14.49 4.56
CA GLU A 579 11.12 -13.85 5.78
C GLU A 579 12.19 -12.77 5.52
N ARG A 580 12.85 -12.83 4.37
CA ARG A 580 13.88 -11.88 3.95
C ARG A 580 13.44 -10.94 2.85
N GLY A 581 12.18 -11.00 2.44
CA GLY A 581 11.61 -10.15 1.41
C GLY A 581 11.71 -8.65 1.76
N ALA A 582 11.78 -7.80 0.74
CA ALA A 582 11.63 -6.36 0.89
C ALA A 582 10.21 -6.01 1.32
N THR A 583 10.02 -4.79 1.86
CA THR A 583 8.68 -4.33 2.26
C THR A 583 7.76 -4.27 1.04
N THR A 584 6.62 -4.95 1.14
CA THR A 584 5.60 -5.07 0.09
C THR A 584 4.39 -4.20 0.44
N PHE A 585 3.80 -3.53 -0.57
CA PHE A 585 2.53 -2.84 -0.40
C PHE A 585 1.38 -3.84 -0.34
N HIS A 586 0.42 -3.61 0.53
CA HIS A 586 -0.82 -4.37 0.57
C HIS A 586 -1.79 -3.80 -0.47
N ILE A 587 -2.20 -4.64 -1.42
CA ILE A 587 -3.04 -4.26 -2.58
C ILE A 587 -4.21 -5.22 -2.76
N GLU A 588 -3.93 -6.54 -2.74
CA GLU A 588 -4.94 -7.59 -2.91
C GLU A 588 -5.34 -8.18 -1.54
N LYS A 589 -6.38 -8.97 -1.54
CA LYS A 589 -6.91 -9.62 -0.32
C LYS A 589 -5.97 -10.68 0.27
N THR A 590 -5.11 -11.26 -0.55
CA THR A 590 -4.08 -12.21 -0.11
C THR A 590 -2.83 -11.43 0.33
N ASP A 591 -2.32 -11.70 1.52
CA ASP A 591 -1.10 -11.05 2.04
C ASP A 591 -0.08 -12.11 2.45
N LEU A 592 1.00 -12.24 1.67
CA LEU A 592 2.13 -13.15 1.94
C LEU A 592 3.21 -12.54 2.82
N ASN A 593 3.05 -11.30 3.27
CA ASN A 593 4.04 -10.67 4.14
C ASN A 593 4.23 -11.48 5.43
N ALA A 594 5.43 -12.02 5.63
CA ALA A 594 5.74 -12.86 6.78
C ALA A 594 5.63 -12.15 8.14
N LYS A 595 5.54 -10.81 8.15
CA LYS A 595 5.45 -10.01 9.38
C LYS A 595 4.03 -9.61 9.74
N SER A 596 3.15 -9.46 8.77
CA SER A 596 1.79 -8.91 8.97
C SER A 596 0.68 -9.78 8.39
N GLY A 597 0.97 -10.55 7.34
CA GLY A 597 0.01 -11.35 6.60
C GLY A 597 0.04 -12.83 6.97
N PHE A 598 0.48 -13.67 6.06
CA PHE A 598 0.55 -15.12 6.24
C PHE A 598 1.76 -15.53 7.07
N ILE A 599 1.55 -15.75 8.36
CA ILE A 599 2.57 -16.21 9.29
C ILE A 599 2.68 -17.73 9.20
N PHE A 600 3.76 -18.23 8.61
CA PHE A 600 4.04 -19.65 8.46
C PHE A 600 5.36 -20.01 9.16
N PRO A 601 5.47 -21.17 9.84
CA PRO A 601 6.70 -21.53 10.57
C PRO A 601 7.88 -21.74 9.61
N LEU A 602 9.00 -21.09 9.91
CA LEU A 602 10.23 -21.19 9.11
C LEU A 602 10.77 -22.62 9.07
N LEU A 603 10.82 -23.28 10.22
CA LEU A 603 11.18 -24.68 10.35
C LEU A 603 9.90 -25.51 10.43
N ASN A 604 9.57 -26.21 9.36
CA ASN A 604 8.32 -26.94 9.22
C ASN A 604 8.52 -28.25 8.43
N ASP A 605 7.59 -29.17 8.56
CA ASP A 605 7.52 -30.38 7.74
C ASP A 605 6.73 -30.19 6.44
N GLY A 606 6.24 -28.98 6.21
CA GLY A 606 5.41 -28.63 5.07
C GLY A 606 4.00 -29.19 5.18
N TYR A 607 3.43 -29.46 4.04
CA TYR A 607 2.09 -30.04 3.92
C TYR A 607 2.15 -31.55 3.67
N LYS A 608 3.23 -32.25 4.07
CA LYS A 608 3.43 -33.66 3.72
C LYS A 608 2.25 -34.54 4.08
N SER A 609 1.77 -34.48 5.33
CA SER A 609 0.62 -35.29 5.76
C SER A 609 -0.67 -34.97 4.99
N LEU A 610 -0.87 -33.73 4.56
CA LEU A 610 -2.02 -33.36 3.72
C LEU A 610 -1.86 -33.78 2.25
N LEU A 611 -0.62 -33.98 1.81
CA LEU A 611 -0.30 -34.38 0.44
C LEU A 611 -0.12 -35.89 0.29
N GLU A 612 0.03 -36.65 1.39
CA GLU A 612 0.11 -38.11 1.36
C GLU A 612 -1.18 -38.76 0.89
N ASP A 613 -2.33 -38.23 1.34
CA ASP A 613 -3.67 -38.73 1.00
C ASP A 613 -4.24 -38.10 -0.28
N PHE A 614 -3.52 -37.19 -0.88
CA PHE A 614 -3.91 -36.42 -2.06
C PHE A 614 -3.29 -37.00 -3.35
#